data_5ec63bca635f3ef2a81dd527661cc9dd
#
_entry.id   5ec63bca635f3ef2a81dd527661cc9dd
#
_cell.length_a   1.000
_cell.length_b   1.000
_cell.length_c   1.000
_cell.angle_alpha   90.00
_cell.angle_beta   90.00
_cell.angle_gamma   90.00
#
_symmetry.space_group_name_H-M   'P 1'
#
loop_
_entity.id
_entity.type
_entity.pdbx_description
1 polymer ?
#
loop_
_entity_poly.entity_id
_entity_poly.type
_entity_poly.pdbx_seq_one_letter_code
_entity_poly.pdbx_strand_id
1 'polypeptide(L)'
;MKNILLLGATGSIGDSVLSVIEQNKDSLNLYAMTLDKNVSKAKEIISTFSPKYIHIHSEEAFDQFNKFSQSNTNAIHGNADLHSLVCDNNIDIIVSAISGFAGLEATAIAASTGKTVLLANKESIVTAGEIILSSASSNGTTIIPIDSEHNAIFQCLAGEKNTNDVSKTIL
;
A
#
# COMPACT_ATOMS: atom_id res chain seq x y z
N MET A 1 1.36 -18.34 -1.14
CA MET A 1 0.39 -17.25 -0.94
C MET A 1 1.18 -16.01 -0.59
N LYS A 2 0.93 -14.88 -1.25
CA LYS A 2 1.63 -13.60 -1.01
C LYS A 2 0.86 -12.76 0.00
N ASN A 3 1.56 -12.27 1.01
CA ASN A 3 1.00 -11.39 2.03
C ASN A 3 1.05 -9.92 1.60
N ILE A 4 -0.08 -9.27 1.65
CA ILE A 4 -0.26 -7.88 1.24
C ILE A 4 -0.45 -6.98 2.45
N LEU A 5 0.30 -5.88 2.48
CA LEU A 5 -0.03 -4.69 3.29
C LEU A 5 -0.74 -3.67 2.38
N LEU A 6 -1.97 -3.32 2.73
CA LEU A 6 -2.76 -2.33 2.02
C LEU A 6 -2.78 -1.01 2.80
N LEU A 7 -2.00 -0.04 2.36
CA LEU A 7 -2.01 1.32 2.91
C LEU A 7 -3.19 2.09 2.31
N GLY A 8 -4.13 2.54 3.15
CA GLY A 8 -5.32 3.26 2.71
C GLY A 8 -6.48 2.36 2.27
N ALA A 9 -6.76 1.30 3.01
CA ALA A 9 -7.74 0.27 2.67
C ALA A 9 -9.18 0.77 2.49
N THR A 10 -9.53 1.90 3.09
CA THR A 10 -10.90 2.45 3.04
C THR A 10 -11.15 3.43 1.89
N GLY A 11 -10.15 3.67 1.04
CA GLY A 11 -10.25 4.50 -0.17
C GLY A 11 -10.73 3.72 -1.39
N SER A 12 -10.96 4.42 -2.51
CA SER A 12 -11.44 3.82 -3.78
C SER A 12 -10.45 2.81 -4.38
N ILE A 13 -9.15 3.12 -4.33
CA ILE A 13 -8.11 2.17 -4.76
C ILE A 13 -8.08 0.96 -3.82
N GLY A 14 -8.28 1.20 -2.49
CA GLY A 14 -8.41 0.14 -1.51
C GLY A 14 -9.51 -0.87 -1.89
N ASP A 15 -10.69 -0.39 -2.31
CA ASP A 15 -11.80 -1.25 -2.76
C ASP A 15 -11.40 -2.12 -3.96
N SER A 16 -10.71 -1.53 -4.93
CA SER A 16 -10.24 -2.26 -6.11
C SER A 16 -9.24 -3.35 -5.72
N VAL A 17 -8.30 -3.05 -4.83
CA VAL A 17 -7.31 -4.02 -4.34
C VAL A 17 -7.98 -5.14 -3.55
N LEU A 18 -8.94 -4.83 -2.69
CA LEU A 18 -9.70 -5.83 -1.93
C LEU A 18 -10.48 -6.77 -2.86
N SER A 19 -11.09 -6.23 -3.93
CA SER A 19 -11.75 -7.05 -4.95
C SER A 19 -10.78 -8.01 -5.66
N VAL A 20 -9.56 -7.55 -5.98
CA VAL A 20 -8.52 -8.41 -6.57
C VAL A 20 -8.08 -9.51 -5.59
N ILE A 21 -7.86 -9.18 -4.32
CA ILE A 21 -7.51 -10.17 -3.30
C ILE A 21 -8.64 -11.20 -3.15
N GLU A 22 -9.89 -10.74 -3.13
CA GLU A 22 -11.05 -11.63 -3.00
C GLU A 22 -11.17 -12.64 -4.14
N GLN A 23 -10.89 -12.21 -5.37
CA GLN A 23 -10.90 -13.08 -6.56
C GLN A 23 -9.69 -14.02 -6.63
N ASN A 24 -8.64 -13.78 -5.83
CA ASN A 24 -7.39 -14.52 -5.87
C ASN A 24 -6.96 -15.07 -4.49
N LYS A 25 -7.91 -15.50 -3.66
CA LYS A 25 -7.68 -15.96 -2.28
C LYS A 25 -6.67 -17.11 -2.13
N ASP A 26 -6.49 -17.90 -3.18
CA ASP A 26 -5.51 -19.01 -3.17
C ASP A 26 -4.06 -18.51 -3.27
N SER A 27 -3.84 -17.32 -3.80
CA SER A 27 -2.52 -16.74 -4.05
C SER A 27 -2.20 -15.47 -3.26
N LEU A 28 -3.23 -14.71 -2.87
CA LEU A 28 -3.11 -13.42 -2.19
C LEU A 28 -3.81 -13.44 -0.83
N ASN A 29 -3.19 -12.81 0.17
CA ASN A 29 -3.72 -12.67 1.51
C ASN A 29 -3.61 -11.23 1.98
N LEU A 30 -4.70 -10.63 2.48
CA LEU A 30 -4.64 -9.34 3.17
C LEU A 30 -4.05 -9.56 4.56
N TYR A 31 -2.74 -9.43 4.69
CA TYR A 31 -2.04 -9.63 5.95
C TYR A 31 -2.22 -8.46 6.92
N ALA A 32 -2.17 -7.24 6.37
CA ALA A 32 -2.34 -6.02 7.16
C ALA A 32 -2.96 -4.91 6.32
N MET A 33 -3.60 -3.96 7.02
CA MET A 33 -4.17 -2.78 6.37
C MET A 33 -4.02 -1.53 7.22
N THR A 34 -4.11 -0.35 6.57
CA THR A 34 -4.17 0.93 7.27
C THR A 34 -5.42 1.72 6.89
N LEU A 35 -5.89 2.56 7.79
CA LEU A 35 -6.94 3.56 7.56
C LEU A 35 -6.73 4.80 8.43
N ASP A 36 -7.43 5.87 8.12
CA ASP A 36 -7.48 7.07 8.96
C ASP A 36 -8.61 6.98 9.98
N LYS A 37 -9.87 7.11 9.54
CA LYS A 37 -11.03 7.29 10.44
C LYS A 37 -12.19 6.33 10.22
N ASN A 38 -12.30 5.70 9.06
CA ASN A 38 -13.49 4.93 8.69
C ASN A 38 -13.54 3.54 9.36
N VAL A 39 -13.82 3.53 10.66
CA VAL A 39 -13.91 2.31 11.48
C VAL A 39 -15.03 1.38 11.00
N SER A 40 -16.16 1.91 10.49
CA SER A 40 -17.26 1.08 10.01
C SER A 40 -16.81 0.22 8.82
N LYS A 41 -16.19 0.83 7.82
CA LYS A 41 -15.65 0.10 6.65
C LYS A 41 -14.51 -0.85 7.04
N ALA A 42 -13.69 -0.47 8.03
CA ALA A 42 -12.67 -1.36 8.55
C ALA A 42 -13.24 -2.65 9.12
N LYS A 43 -14.35 -2.59 9.85
CA LYS A 43 -15.03 -3.78 10.40
C LYS A 43 -15.56 -4.71 9.29
N GLU A 44 -16.10 -4.15 8.21
CA GLU A 44 -16.54 -4.92 7.04
C GLU A 44 -15.36 -5.66 6.39
N ILE A 45 -14.23 -4.96 6.18
CA ILE A 45 -13.00 -5.55 5.63
C ILE A 45 -12.49 -6.66 6.56
N ILE A 46 -12.43 -6.43 7.87
CA ILE A 46 -11.98 -7.42 8.85
C ILE A 46 -12.85 -8.68 8.83
N SER A 47 -14.17 -8.52 8.72
CA SER A 47 -15.10 -9.66 8.69
C SER A 47 -14.90 -10.55 7.46
N THR A 48 -14.44 -9.98 6.34
CA THR A 48 -14.25 -10.69 5.07
C THR A 48 -12.85 -11.28 4.93
N PHE A 49 -11.83 -10.53 5.33
CA PHE A 49 -10.42 -10.86 5.05
C PHE A 49 -9.62 -11.28 6.28
N SER A 50 -10.10 -10.97 7.50
CA SER A 50 -9.44 -11.30 8.77
C SER A 50 -7.95 -10.95 8.82
N PRO A 51 -7.54 -9.71 8.48
CA PRO A 51 -6.14 -9.32 8.50
C PRO A 51 -5.55 -9.46 9.90
N LYS A 52 -4.27 -9.80 9.98
CA LYS A 52 -3.56 -9.94 11.27
C LYS A 52 -3.39 -8.61 11.99
N TYR A 53 -3.13 -7.54 11.23
CA TYR A 53 -2.92 -6.19 11.78
C TYR A 53 -3.78 -5.15 11.08
N ILE A 54 -4.21 -4.16 11.87
CA ILE A 54 -4.82 -2.94 11.38
C ILE A 54 -4.13 -1.74 12.03
N HIS A 55 -3.56 -0.85 11.23
CA HIS A 55 -3.05 0.43 11.71
C HIS A 55 -4.10 1.51 11.49
N ILE A 56 -4.46 2.22 12.57
CA ILE A 56 -5.44 3.31 12.55
C ILE A 56 -4.71 4.61 12.85
N HIS A 57 -4.72 5.54 11.89
CA HIS A 57 -3.94 6.78 11.99
C HIS A 57 -4.56 7.76 13.00
N SER A 58 -5.89 7.92 13.02
CA SER A 58 -6.59 8.78 13.97
C SER A 58 -6.69 8.11 15.35
N GLU A 59 -6.20 8.79 16.39
CA GLU A 59 -6.28 8.34 17.79
C GLU A 59 -7.73 8.11 18.23
N GLU A 60 -8.63 9.04 17.88
CA GLU A 60 -10.07 8.91 18.19
C GLU A 60 -10.69 7.66 17.56
N ALA A 61 -10.34 7.37 16.30
CA ALA A 61 -10.82 6.18 15.60
C ALA A 61 -10.20 4.89 16.18
N PHE A 62 -8.94 4.93 16.61
CA PHE A 62 -8.28 3.83 17.28
C PHE A 62 -8.96 3.49 18.61
N ASP A 63 -9.26 4.50 19.43
CA ASP A 63 -9.99 4.32 20.68
C ASP A 63 -11.41 3.77 20.45
N GLN A 64 -12.09 4.29 19.43
CA GLN A 64 -13.40 3.78 19.02
C GLN A 64 -13.34 2.32 18.59
N PHE A 65 -12.34 1.95 17.81
CA PHE A 65 -12.15 0.57 17.35
C PHE A 65 -11.94 -0.38 18.52
N ASN A 66 -11.05 -0.04 19.46
CA ASN A 66 -10.72 -0.88 20.61
C ASN A 66 -11.89 -1.09 21.58
N LYS A 67 -12.75 -0.08 21.74
CA LYS A 67 -13.94 -0.20 22.61
C LYS A 67 -14.99 -1.21 22.10
N PHE A 68 -15.05 -1.43 20.80
CA PHE A 68 -16.14 -2.21 20.17
C PHE A 68 -15.65 -3.43 19.38
N SER A 69 -14.33 -3.63 19.22
CA SER A 69 -13.82 -4.75 18.44
C SER A 69 -13.61 -6.00 19.31
N GLN A 70 -14.24 -7.10 18.90
CA GLN A 70 -13.97 -8.46 19.40
C GLN A 70 -13.28 -9.32 18.34
N SER A 71 -12.58 -8.69 17.39
CA SER A 71 -11.88 -9.40 16.32
C SER A 71 -10.51 -9.91 16.78
N ASN A 72 -10.01 -10.97 16.13
CA ASN A 72 -8.63 -11.44 16.32
C ASN A 72 -7.58 -10.56 15.62
N THR A 73 -8.01 -9.45 15.00
CA THR A 73 -7.13 -8.48 14.34
C THR A 73 -6.49 -7.57 15.38
N ASN A 74 -5.16 -7.47 15.36
CA ASN A 74 -4.43 -6.59 16.27
C ASN A 74 -4.47 -5.15 15.75
N ALA A 75 -5.07 -4.26 16.52
CA ALA A 75 -5.08 -2.84 16.23
C ALA A 75 -3.80 -2.18 16.78
N ILE A 76 -3.15 -1.38 15.95
CA ILE A 76 -1.94 -0.61 16.28
C ILE A 76 -2.12 0.85 15.85
N HIS A 77 -1.35 1.75 16.48
CA HIS A 77 -1.45 3.20 16.26
C HIS A 77 -0.10 3.88 16.43
N GLY A 78 0.08 5.03 15.75
CA GLY A 78 1.29 5.84 15.84
C GLY A 78 2.36 5.48 14.79
N ASN A 79 3.30 6.42 14.60
CA ASN A 79 4.28 6.32 13.51
C ASN A 79 5.29 5.18 13.71
N ALA A 80 5.66 4.89 14.96
CA ALA A 80 6.58 3.79 15.27
C ALA A 80 5.98 2.42 14.89
N ASP A 81 4.69 2.23 15.17
CA ASP A 81 3.96 1.01 14.82
C ASP A 81 3.74 0.92 13.30
N LEU A 82 3.44 2.04 12.62
CA LEU A 82 3.36 2.10 11.17
C LEU A 82 4.69 1.69 10.52
N HIS A 83 5.80 2.25 11.00
CA HIS A 83 7.14 1.90 10.52
C HIS A 83 7.42 0.41 10.69
N SER A 84 7.17 -0.11 11.89
CA SER A 84 7.38 -1.54 12.20
C SER A 84 6.52 -2.44 11.32
N LEU A 85 5.27 -2.05 11.06
CA LEU A 85 4.36 -2.79 10.19
C LEU A 85 4.84 -2.81 8.74
N VAL A 86 5.24 -1.67 8.19
CA VAL A 86 5.74 -1.58 6.79
C VAL A 86 7.00 -2.42 6.60
N CYS A 87 7.86 -2.49 7.64
CA CYS A 87 9.10 -3.27 7.63
C CYS A 87 8.89 -4.77 7.97
N ASP A 88 7.68 -5.23 8.34
CA ASP A 88 7.44 -6.63 8.74
C ASP A 88 7.84 -7.61 7.61
N ASN A 89 8.74 -8.54 7.93
CA ASN A 89 9.29 -9.52 6.97
C ASN A 89 8.25 -10.52 6.45
N ASN A 90 7.08 -10.63 7.09
CA ASN A 90 6.00 -11.47 6.59
C ASN A 90 5.22 -10.82 5.44
N ILE A 91 5.46 -9.55 5.13
CA ILE A 91 4.82 -8.84 4.02
C ILE A 91 5.67 -9.00 2.76
N ASP A 92 5.05 -9.46 1.68
CA ASP A 92 5.67 -9.61 0.36
C ASP A 92 5.42 -8.38 -0.53
N ILE A 93 4.21 -7.82 -0.46
CA ILE A 93 3.74 -6.75 -1.34
C ILE A 93 3.13 -5.63 -0.50
N ILE A 94 3.52 -4.41 -0.79
CA ILE A 94 2.94 -3.21 -0.18
C ILE A 94 2.16 -2.46 -1.26
N VAL A 95 0.88 -2.21 -1.02
CA VAL A 95 0.06 -1.35 -1.90
C VAL A 95 -0.06 0.02 -1.25
N SER A 96 0.57 1.04 -1.87
CA SER A 96 0.51 2.43 -1.42
C SER A 96 -0.68 3.14 -2.07
N ALA A 97 -1.83 3.18 -1.37
CA ALA A 97 -3.09 3.74 -1.85
C ALA A 97 -3.64 4.87 -0.95
N ILE A 98 -2.82 5.44 -0.08
CA ILE A 98 -3.19 6.65 0.68
C ILE A 98 -3.07 7.86 -0.25
N SER A 99 -4.16 8.59 -0.47
CA SER A 99 -4.19 9.75 -1.35
C SER A 99 -3.47 10.96 -0.76
N GLY A 100 -2.87 11.78 -1.61
CA GLY A 100 -2.25 13.04 -1.24
C GLY A 100 -0.96 12.89 -0.41
N PHE A 101 -0.58 13.98 0.25
CA PHE A 101 0.66 14.08 1.03
C PHE A 101 0.70 13.12 2.25
N ALA A 102 -0.46 12.75 2.78
CA ALA A 102 -0.54 11.83 3.92
C ALA A 102 0.09 10.45 3.65
N GLY A 103 0.19 10.04 2.38
CA GLY A 103 0.82 8.77 2.00
C GLY A 103 2.34 8.83 1.86
N LEU A 104 2.96 10.02 1.92
CA LEU A 104 4.38 10.21 1.63
C LEU A 104 5.27 9.42 2.57
N GLU A 105 5.05 9.53 3.88
CA GLU A 105 5.87 8.86 4.91
C GLU A 105 5.86 7.33 4.71
N ALA A 106 4.66 6.75 4.64
CA ALA A 106 4.52 5.30 4.46
C ALA A 106 5.13 4.81 3.13
N THR A 107 5.02 5.61 2.04
CA THR A 107 5.63 5.30 0.75
C THR A 107 7.16 5.37 0.82
N ALA A 108 7.71 6.36 1.51
CA ALA A 108 9.15 6.49 1.69
C ALA A 108 9.73 5.33 2.51
N ILE A 109 9.05 4.91 3.58
CA ILE A 109 9.43 3.72 4.35
C ILE A 109 9.36 2.48 3.47
N ALA A 110 8.26 2.30 2.72
CA ALA A 110 8.09 1.15 1.83
C ALA A 110 9.21 1.04 0.79
N ALA A 111 9.69 2.17 0.26
CA ALA A 111 10.80 2.22 -0.69
C ALA A 111 12.13 1.69 -0.12
N SER A 112 12.30 1.63 1.20
CA SER A 112 13.51 1.13 1.85
C SER A 112 13.46 -0.35 2.24
N THR A 113 12.38 -1.08 1.90
CA THR A 113 12.12 -2.43 2.46
C THR A 113 12.65 -3.60 1.63
N GLY A 114 13.07 -3.38 0.38
CA GLY A 114 13.44 -4.46 -0.56
C GLY A 114 12.25 -5.27 -1.10
N LYS A 115 11.01 -4.81 -0.85
CA LYS A 115 9.77 -5.51 -1.23
C LYS A 115 9.23 -5.01 -2.57
N THR A 116 8.16 -5.63 -3.06
CA THR A 116 7.38 -5.08 -4.18
C THR A 116 6.40 -4.03 -3.66
N VAL A 117 6.47 -2.82 -4.19
CA VAL A 117 5.58 -1.70 -3.87
C VAL A 117 4.72 -1.38 -5.08
N LEU A 118 3.41 -1.58 -4.95
CA LEU A 118 2.41 -1.18 -5.93
C LEU A 118 1.96 0.24 -5.59
N LEU A 119 2.36 1.21 -6.40
CA LEU A 119 2.25 2.64 -6.10
C LEU A 119 1.07 3.27 -6.82
N ALA A 120 0.04 3.65 -6.07
CA ALA A 120 -1.07 4.49 -6.53
C ALA A 120 -0.92 5.96 -6.11
N ASN A 121 -0.14 6.23 -5.06
CA ASN A 121 0.11 7.59 -4.54
C ASN A 121 1.17 8.31 -5.41
N LYS A 122 0.73 8.90 -6.51
CA LYS A 122 1.60 9.67 -7.42
C LYS A 122 2.15 10.95 -6.78
N GLU A 123 1.44 11.51 -5.81
CA GLU A 123 1.83 12.72 -5.11
C GLU A 123 3.16 12.52 -4.34
N SER A 124 3.41 11.34 -3.84
CA SER A 124 4.69 11.00 -3.19
C SER A 124 5.87 11.10 -4.18
N ILE A 125 5.68 10.66 -5.43
CA ILE A 125 6.72 10.77 -6.48
C ILE A 125 6.90 12.21 -6.92
N VAL A 126 5.82 12.98 -7.06
CA VAL A 126 5.91 14.41 -7.40
C VAL A 126 6.66 15.20 -6.32
N THR A 127 6.43 14.84 -5.05
CA THR A 127 7.00 15.57 -3.90
C THR A 127 8.44 15.15 -3.58
N ALA A 128 8.74 13.87 -3.61
CA ALA A 128 10.01 13.30 -3.13
C ALA A 128 10.52 12.15 -4.01
N GLY A 129 10.22 12.18 -5.30
CA GLY A 129 10.53 11.08 -6.22
C GLY A 129 12.01 10.70 -6.27
N GLU A 130 12.91 11.68 -6.29
CA GLU A 130 14.36 11.42 -6.29
C GLU A 130 14.79 10.63 -5.05
N ILE A 131 14.30 11.02 -3.88
CA ILE A 131 14.61 10.34 -2.61
C ILE A 131 14.01 8.93 -2.59
N ILE A 132 12.75 8.78 -2.96
CA ILE A 132 12.02 7.51 -2.96
C ILE A 132 12.66 6.53 -3.94
N LEU A 133 12.94 6.96 -5.18
CA LEU A 133 13.52 6.10 -6.21
C LEU A 133 14.97 5.73 -5.91
N SER A 134 15.76 6.66 -5.37
CA SER A 134 17.11 6.38 -4.90
C SER A 134 17.10 5.37 -3.75
N SER A 135 16.22 5.53 -2.77
CA SER A 135 16.04 4.58 -1.68
C SER A 135 15.62 3.20 -2.19
N ALA A 136 14.65 3.15 -3.10
CA ALA A 136 14.20 1.89 -3.69
C ALA A 136 15.33 1.16 -4.42
N SER A 137 16.10 1.88 -5.25
CA SER A 137 17.24 1.32 -5.95
C SER A 137 18.30 0.78 -4.99
N SER A 138 18.63 1.52 -3.93
CA SER A 138 19.65 1.14 -2.95
C SER A 138 19.27 -0.08 -2.12
N ASN A 139 17.98 -0.31 -1.91
CA ASN A 139 17.45 -1.41 -1.08
C ASN A 139 16.87 -2.58 -1.90
N GLY A 140 16.92 -2.52 -3.23
CA GLY A 140 16.35 -3.56 -4.09
C GLY A 140 14.82 -3.62 -4.09
N THR A 141 14.15 -2.51 -3.72
CA THR A 141 12.69 -2.40 -3.76
C THR A 141 12.22 -2.24 -5.21
N THR A 142 11.25 -3.05 -5.62
CA THR A 142 10.61 -2.93 -6.93
C THR A 142 9.37 -2.05 -6.83
N ILE A 143 9.37 -0.88 -7.48
CA ILE A 143 8.19 0.00 -7.54
C ILE A 143 7.46 -0.22 -8.86
N ILE A 144 6.16 -0.54 -8.78
CA ILE A 144 5.27 -0.72 -9.93
C ILE A 144 4.13 0.29 -9.81
N PRO A 145 3.94 1.19 -10.77
CA PRO A 145 2.83 2.12 -10.75
C PRO A 145 1.51 1.39 -11.02
N ILE A 146 0.47 1.72 -10.28
CA ILE A 146 -0.89 1.18 -10.46
C ILE A 146 -1.95 2.26 -10.66
N ASP A 147 -1.58 3.54 -10.66
CA ASP A 147 -2.44 4.60 -11.18
C ASP A 147 -2.54 4.52 -12.71
N SER A 148 -3.66 4.99 -13.26
CA SER A 148 -4.01 4.73 -14.68
C SER A 148 -2.97 5.27 -15.66
N GLU A 149 -2.48 6.49 -15.45
CA GLU A 149 -1.61 7.18 -16.40
C GLU A 149 -0.21 6.54 -16.43
N HIS A 150 0.40 6.36 -15.25
CA HIS A 150 1.75 5.78 -15.20
C HIS A 150 1.75 4.27 -15.49
N ASN A 151 0.69 3.55 -15.10
CA ASN A 151 0.56 2.13 -15.41
C ASN A 151 0.42 1.88 -16.91
N ALA A 152 -0.33 2.74 -17.63
CA ALA A 152 -0.44 2.64 -19.09
C ALA A 152 0.94 2.75 -19.76
N ILE A 153 1.75 3.74 -19.37
CA ILE A 153 3.13 3.88 -19.87
C ILE A 153 3.97 2.67 -19.49
N PHE A 154 3.91 2.25 -18.24
CA PHE A 154 4.65 1.09 -17.74
C PHE A 154 4.36 -0.17 -18.56
N GLN A 155 3.09 -0.44 -18.87
CA GLN A 155 2.69 -1.59 -19.69
C GLN A 155 3.17 -1.47 -21.13
N CYS A 156 3.08 -0.28 -21.74
CA CYS A 156 3.56 -0.04 -23.10
C CYS A 156 5.09 -0.25 -23.22
N LEU A 157 5.83 0.07 -22.16
CA LEU A 157 7.28 -0.09 -22.13
C LEU A 157 7.71 -1.49 -21.64
N ALA A 158 6.77 -2.30 -21.14
CA ALA A 158 7.06 -3.64 -20.66
C ALA A 158 7.52 -4.53 -21.82
N GLY A 159 8.78 -4.97 -21.77
CA GLY A 159 9.40 -5.77 -22.82
C GLY A 159 10.36 -5.00 -23.74
N GLU A 160 10.36 -3.68 -23.70
CA GLU A 160 11.37 -2.89 -24.39
C GLU A 160 12.73 -3.07 -23.70
N LYS A 161 13.75 -3.46 -24.47
CA LYS A 161 15.10 -3.70 -23.94
C LYS A 161 15.85 -2.42 -23.64
N ASN A 162 15.46 -1.32 -24.28
CA ASN A 162 16.16 -0.04 -24.17
C ASN A 162 15.13 1.10 -24.28
N THR A 163 14.89 1.80 -23.17
CA THR A 163 13.99 2.97 -23.15
C THR A 163 14.50 4.15 -23.99
N ASN A 164 15.77 4.15 -24.39
CA ASN A 164 16.32 5.16 -25.31
C ASN A 164 15.77 5.03 -26.75
N ASP A 165 15.14 3.91 -27.08
CA ASP A 165 14.49 3.71 -28.39
C ASP A 165 13.11 4.38 -28.46
N VAL A 166 12.60 4.88 -27.32
CA VAL A 166 11.32 5.62 -27.24
C VAL A 166 11.57 7.09 -27.59
N SER A 167 11.10 7.49 -28.76
CA SER A 167 11.28 8.88 -29.23
C SER A 167 10.29 9.87 -28.58
N LYS A 168 9.11 9.41 -28.19
CA LYS A 168 8.05 10.26 -27.61
C LYS A 168 7.00 9.43 -26.87
N THR A 169 6.57 9.91 -25.72
CA THR A 169 5.37 9.44 -25.01
C THR A 169 4.27 10.49 -25.18
N ILE A 170 3.06 10.06 -25.56
CA ILE A 170 1.87 10.91 -25.70
C ILE A 170 0.82 10.37 -24.73
N LEU A 171 0.39 11.22 -23.80
CA LEU A 171 -0.67 10.97 -22.80
C LEU A 171 -1.93 11.70 -23.18
#